data_4424aba09174392b6ff08d5b3133fdff
#
_entry.id   4424aba09174392b6ff08d5b3133fdff
#
_cell.length_a   1.000
_cell.length_b   1.000
_cell.length_c   1.000
_cell.angle_alpha   90.00
_cell.angle_beta   90.00
_cell.angle_gamma   90.00
#
_symmetry.space_group_name_H-M   'P 1'
#
loop_
_entity.id
_entity.type
_entity.pdbx_description
1 polymer ?
#
loop_
_entity_poly.entity_id
_entity_poly.type
_entity_poly.pdbx_seq_one_letter_code
_entity_poly.pdbx_strand_id
1 'polypeptide(L)'
;MNRIGTAILFALALVLPLAAPPDARAGDGSAVHILGFSADGRYFAFEQYGEQDGSGTLHSTISAIEIAGDRPVKGMPVSAIMDPDNPALGKEPRDKQLSDIRARAAAEAAALLQQLGISGAGTQVAAVLGSRSRVLLGPEQVKTAQKAVVTTIPLPSERFGNDTRLVLREFDIALPRCKDLVSGEHPNGFGLTLERKGRPTIHLSRDQTIPAARGCPEKYGIAEAHALPLPDGSIALAIVIQYFYPAFEGPDRRFIVVTGRVL
;
A
#
# COMPACT_ATOMS: atom_id res chain seq x y z
N MET A 1 11.69 -84.38 5.26
CA MET A 1 10.69 -83.52 4.56
C MET A 1 10.74 -82.15 5.20
N ASN A 2 11.56 -81.27 4.61
CA ASN A 2 11.79 -79.92 5.10
C ASN A 2 10.86 -79.00 4.39
N ARG A 3 10.07 -78.22 5.12
CA ARG A 3 9.31 -77.10 4.60
C ARG A 3 10.04 -75.79 4.99
N ILE A 4 10.62 -75.11 4.01
CA ILE A 4 11.21 -73.84 4.14
C ILE A 4 10.08 -72.79 3.94
N GLY A 5 9.76 -72.10 5.05
CA GLY A 5 8.81 -71.00 5.00
C GLY A 5 9.51 -69.71 4.62
N THR A 6 9.15 -69.12 3.45
CA THR A 6 9.66 -67.86 2.97
C THR A 6 8.88 -66.71 3.63
N ALA A 7 9.54 -65.93 4.50
CA ALA A 7 8.98 -64.72 5.08
C ALA A 7 9.21 -63.52 4.09
N ILE A 8 8.12 -62.99 3.59
CA ILE A 8 8.14 -61.76 2.76
C ILE A 8 8.03 -60.55 3.69
N LEU A 9 9.12 -59.81 3.86
CA LEU A 9 9.12 -58.50 4.53
C LEU A 9 8.55 -57.45 3.59
N PHE A 10 7.37 -56.94 3.89
CA PHE A 10 6.81 -55.74 3.27
C PHE A 10 7.46 -54.51 3.92
N ALA A 11 8.37 -53.85 3.20
CA ALA A 11 8.89 -52.51 3.56
C ALA A 11 7.85 -51.46 3.20
N LEU A 12 7.13 -50.93 4.18
CA LEU A 12 6.19 -49.80 4.02
C LEU A 12 7.01 -48.51 3.94
N ALA A 13 7.28 -48.04 2.74
CA ALA A 13 7.92 -46.74 2.53
C ALA A 13 6.94 -45.62 2.91
N LEU A 14 7.18 -44.98 4.05
CA LEU A 14 6.45 -43.80 4.53
C LEU A 14 6.88 -42.60 3.70
N VAL A 15 6.10 -42.26 2.68
CA VAL A 15 6.28 -40.99 1.90
C VAL A 15 5.71 -39.86 2.73
N LEU A 16 6.57 -39.19 3.52
CA LEU A 16 6.21 -37.89 4.10
C LEU A 16 6.10 -36.86 2.97
N PRO A 17 4.96 -36.19 2.84
CA PRO A 17 4.90 -35.01 1.95
C PRO A 17 5.87 -33.96 2.51
N LEU A 18 6.93 -33.62 1.75
CA LEU A 18 7.70 -32.41 1.99
C LEU A 18 6.73 -31.23 1.77
N ALA A 19 6.17 -30.72 2.85
CA ALA A 19 5.53 -29.40 2.80
C ALA A 19 6.65 -28.41 2.43
N ALA A 20 6.61 -27.87 1.22
CA ALA A 20 7.49 -26.78 0.83
C ALA A 20 7.29 -25.66 1.86
N PRO A 21 8.36 -25.10 2.46
CA PRO A 21 8.21 -23.95 3.35
C PRO A 21 7.53 -22.84 2.56
N PRO A 22 6.60 -22.09 3.17
CA PRO A 22 6.06 -20.88 2.53
C PRO A 22 7.25 -20.00 2.18
N ASP A 23 7.26 -19.48 0.95
CA ASP A 23 8.28 -18.55 0.48
C ASP A 23 8.48 -17.46 1.52
N ALA A 24 9.58 -17.48 2.24
CA ALA A 24 9.99 -16.40 3.13
C ALA A 24 10.29 -15.19 2.22
N ARG A 25 9.39 -14.21 2.22
CA ARG A 25 9.57 -12.98 1.47
C ARG A 25 10.19 -11.97 2.39
N ALA A 26 11.42 -11.70 2.15
CA ALA A 26 12.15 -10.61 2.72
C ALA A 26 11.88 -9.37 1.86
N GLY A 27 11.34 -8.36 2.44
CA GLY A 27 10.99 -7.06 1.86
C GLY A 27 10.08 -6.32 2.83
N ASP A 28 10.35 -5.03 3.05
CA ASP A 28 9.55 -4.21 3.95
C ASP A 28 8.15 -3.98 3.39
N GLY A 29 7.18 -4.70 3.92
CA GLY A 29 5.78 -4.54 3.60
C GLY A 29 5.08 -3.59 4.55
N SER A 30 5.15 -2.27 4.34
CA SER A 30 4.29 -1.37 5.12
C SER A 30 2.83 -1.79 5.02
N ALA A 31 2.10 -1.69 6.14
CA ALA A 31 0.65 -1.78 6.18
C ALA A 31 0.04 -0.38 6.12
N VAL A 32 -1.22 -0.29 5.71
CA VAL A 32 -1.99 0.95 5.71
C VAL A 32 -3.20 0.83 6.63
N HIS A 33 -3.46 1.90 7.38
CA HIS A 33 -4.66 2.07 8.20
C HIS A 33 -5.35 3.38 7.84
N ILE A 34 -6.62 3.31 7.50
CA ILE A 34 -7.40 4.47 7.08
C ILE A 34 -8.00 5.16 8.30
N LEU A 35 -7.68 6.43 8.47
CA LEU A 35 -8.27 7.29 9.49
C LEU A 35 -9.54 7.98 8.97
N GLY A 36 -9.74 8.03 7.65
CA GLY A 36 -10.95 8.47 6.99
C GLY A 36 -10.97 9.95 6.61
N PHE A 37 -12.14 10.41 6.23
CA PHE A 37 -12.38 11.80 5.85
C PHE A 37 -12.72 12.67 7.04
N SER A 38 -12.52 13.99 6.89
CA SER A 38 -13.24 14.97 7.69
C SER A 38 -14.74 14.93 7.33
N ALA A 39 -15.59 15.32 8.27
CA ALA A 39 -17.03 15.28 8.07
C ALA A 39 -17.52 16.14 6.88
N ASP A 40 -16.80 17.23 6.58
CA ASP A 40 -17.08 18.13 5.46
C ASP A 40 -16.43 17.69 4.14
N GLY A 41 -15.70 16.58 4.12
CA GLY A 41 -15.02 16.03 2.95
C GLY A 41 -13.88 16.91 2.42
N ARG A 42 -13.29 17.76 3.24
CA ARG A 42 -12.15 18.62 2.83
C ARG A 42 -10.81 17.94 2.98
N TYR A 43 -10.70 17.00 3.92
CA TYR A 43 -9.47 16.32 4.27
C TYR A 43 -9.66 14.81 4.32
N PHE A 44 -8.57 14.10 4.05
CA PHE A 44 -8.48 12.66 4.22
C PHE A 44 -7.18 12.32 4.95
N ALA A 45 -7.23 11.38 5.89
CA ALA A 45 -6.06 10.95 6.64
C ALA A 45 -5.89 9.43 6.64
N PHE A 46 -4.63 9.00 6.70
CA PHE A 46 -4.24 7.59 6.76
C PHE A 46 -2.91 7.45 7.51
N GLU A 47 -2.67 6.26 8.02
CA GLU A 47 -1.43 5.83 8.63
C GLU A 47 -0.78 4.75 7.76
N GLN A 48 0.52 4.81 7.55
CA GLN A 48 1.32 3.68 7.11
C GLN A 48 2.33 3.30 8.19
N TYR A 49 2.47 2.00 8.43
CA TYR A 49 3.29 1.49 9.51
C TYR A 49 3.89 0.13 9.18
N GLY A 50 4.98 -0.22 9.83
CA GLY A 50 5.64 -1.50 9.59
C GLY A 50 6.97 -1.60 10.28
N GLU A 51 7.72 -2.58 9.84
CA GLU A 51 9.10 -2.85 10.21
C GLU A 51 9.95 -2.78 8.95
N GLN A 52 11.06 -2.06 9.01
CA GLN A 52 12.02 -2.02 7.91
C GLN A 52 12.82 -3.32 7.90
N ASP A 53 12.82 -3.99 6.77
CA ASP A 53 13.65 -5.17 6.56
C ASP A 53 15.14 -4.82 6.62
N GLY A 54 15.94 -5.77 7.07
CA GLY A 54 17.40 -5.60 7.28
C GLY A 54 17.76 -4.77 8.51
N SER A 55 17.10 -3.66 8.82
CA SER A 55 17.38 -2.87 10.03
C SER A 55 16.51 -3.24 11.23
N GLY A 56 15.37 -3.85 11.00
CA GLY A 56 14.37 -4.11 12.05
C GLY A 56 13.75 -2.83 12.64
N THR A 57 13.95 -1.67 12.03
CA THR A 57 13.42 -0.39 12.50
C THR A 57 11.90 -0.36 12.37
N LEU A 58 11.19 -0.11 13.47
CA LEU A 58 9.74 0.07 13.46
C LEU A 58 9.39 1.51 13.12
N HIS A 59 8.36 1.68 12.32
CA HIS A 59 7.90 3.01 11.93
C HIS A 59 6.37 3.10 11.89
N SER A 60 5.87 4.30 12.13
CA SER A 60 4.48 4.72 11.86
C SER A 60 4.51 6.15 11.35
N THR A 61 3.78 6.40 10.28
CA THR A 61 3.66 7.73 9.65
C THR A 61 2.20 8.02 9.37
N ILE A 62 1.69 9.08 9.98
CA ILE A 62 0.33 9.58 9.77
C ILE A 62 0.38 10.76 8.80
N SER A 63 -0.41 10.68 7.75
CA SER A 63 -0.53 11.71 6.71
C SER A 63 -1.95 12.22 6.63
N ALA A 64 -2.11 13.51 6.31
CA ALA A 64 -3.38 14.11 5.95
C ALA A 64 -3.24 14.91 4.66
N ILE A 65 -4.27 14.84 3.80
CA ILE A 65 -4.32 15.42 2.46
C ILE A 65 -5.53 16.35 2.35
N GLU A 66 -5.33 17.54 1.82
CA GLU A 66 -6.40 18.43 1.38
C GLU A 66 -6.92 17.96 0.03
N ILE A 67 -8.20 17.58 -0.03
CA ILE A 67 -8.78 16.90 -1.19
C ILE A 67 -8.86 17.80 -2.42
N ALA A 68 -9.24 19.06 -2.27
CA ALA A 68 -9.44 19.98 -3.39
C ALA A 68 -8.18 20.24 -4.22
N GLY A 69 -7.01 20.18 -3.59
CA GLY A 69 -5.73 20.41 -4.23
C GLY A 69 -4.82 19.20 -4.32
N ASP A 70 -5.26 18.04 -3.82
CA ASP A 70 -4.45 16.83 -3.69
C ASP A 70 -3.08 17.13 -3.07
N ARG A 71 -3.09 17.86 -1.93
CA ARG A 71 -1.87 18.39 -1.31
C ARG A 71 -1.75 17.96 0.14
N PRO A 72 -0.52 17.62 0.60
CA PRO A 72 -0.27 17.40 2.01
C PRO A 72 -0.68 18.60 2.86
N VAL A 73 -1.31 18.33 4.00
CA VAL A 73 -1.63 19.37 4.98
C VAL A 73 -0.33 19.85 5.65
N LYS A 74 -0.23 21.16 5.88
CA LYS A 74 0.93 21.73 6.61
C LYS A 74 1.04 21.09 8.00
N GLY A 75 2.24 20.66 8.36
CA GLY A 75 2.51 19.93 9.61
C GLY A 75 2.36 18.41 9.47
N MET A 76 1.99 17.90 8.29
CA MET A 76 2.01 16.48 7.97
C MET A 76 3.13 16.16 6.95
N PRO A 77 3.66 14.92 6.94
CA PRO A 77 3.32 13.82 7.83
C PRO A 77 3.90 13.96 9.25
N VAL A 78 3.25 13.32 10.23
CA VAL A 78 3.80 13.06 11.55
C VAL A 78 4.34 11.63 11.58
N SER A 79 5.59 11.45 12.02
CA SER A 79 6.26 10.15 11.99
C SER A 79 6.86 9.81 13.35
N ALA A 80 6.68 8.57 13.78
CA ALA A 80 7.38 7.97 14.90
C ALA A 80 8.21 6.79 14.42
N ILE A 81 9.46 6.72 14.90
CA ILE A 81 10.42 5.69 14.53
C ILE A 81 11.02 5.11 15.82
N MET A 82 11.28 3.82 15.79
CA MET A 82 11.92 3.09 16.88
C MET A 82 13.09 2.28 16.35
N ASP A 83 14.28 2.65 16.79
CA ASP A 83 15.52 1.94 16.48
C ASP A 83 15.55 0.61 17.27
N PRO A 84 15.74 -0.54 16.63
CA PRO A 84 15.84 -1.83 17.30
C PRO A 84 17.04 -1.95 18.24
N ASP A 85 18.10 -1.21 17.96
CA ASP A 85 19.33 -1.20 18.77
C ASP A 85 19.22 -0.35 20.04
N ASN A 86 18.06 0.28 20.26
CA ASN A 86 17.84 1.06 21.48
C ASN A 86 17.69 0.13 22.71
N PRO A 87 18.64 0.14 23.65
CA PRO A 87 18.64 -0.76 24.80
C PRO A 87 17.42 -0.53 25.75
N ALA A 88 16.74 0.61 25.63
CA ALA A 88 15.54 0.90 26.40
C ALA A 88 14.31 0.13 25.95
N LEU A 89 14.34 -0.52 24.77
CA LEU A 89 13.19 -1.26 24.21
C LEU A 89 12.91 -2.59 24.90
N GLY A 90 13.85 -3.07 25.71
CA GLY A 90 13.66 -4.30 26.48
C GLY A 90 13.39 -5.54 25.64
N LYS A 91 12.82 -6.57 26.29
CA LYS A 91 12.45 -7.85 25.68
C LYS A 91 10.97 -7.91 25.27
N GLU A 92 10.34 -6.76 25.04
CA GLU A 92 8.94 -6.71 24.65
C GLU A 92 8.72 -7.36 23.27
N PRO A 93 7.59 -8.06 23.07
CA PRO A 93 7.25 -8.62 21.76
C PRO A 93 7.17 -7.54 20.68
N ARG A 94 7.62 -7.86 19.46
CA ARG A 94 7.66 -6.90 18.32
C ARG A 94 6.30 -6.25 18.02
N ASP A 95 5.22 -7.02 18.09
CA ASP A 95 3.87 -6.48 17.85
C ASP A 95 3.47 -5.43 18.90
N LYS A 96 3.90 -5.61 20.16
CA LYS A 96 3.69 -4.59 21.21
C LYS A 96 4.51 -3.34 20.90
N GLN A 97 5.79 -3.48 20.58
CA GLN A 97 6.65 -2.36 20.21
C GLN A 97 6.08 -1.59 19.02
N LEU A 98 5.56 -2.28 18.00
CA LEU A 98 4.90 -1.66 16.86
C LEU A 98 3.62 -0.92 17.28
N SER A 99 2.83 -1.49 18.18
CA SER A 99 1.64 -0.83 18.75
C SER A 99 2.02 0.46 19.48
N ASP A 100 3.08 0.45 20.26
CA ASP A 100 3.55 1.61 21.02
C ASP A 100 4.03 2.75 20.09
N ILE A 101 4.75 2.41 19.00
CA ILE A 101 5.16 3.39 17.98
C ILE A 101 3.96 4.01 17.28
N ARG A 102 2.97 3.22 16.93
CA ARG A 102 1.72 3.70 16.33
C ARG A 102 0.97 4.63 17.29
N ALA A 103 0.86 4.25 18.56
CA ALA A 103 0.25 5.08 19.59
C ALA A 103 0.97 6.42 19.77
N ARG A 104 2.31 6.43 19.68
CA ARG A 104 3.11 7.67 19.76
C ARG A 104 2.82 8.58 18.56
N ALA A 105 2.87 8.05 17.33
CA ALA A 105 2.53 8.83 16.14
C ALA A 105 1.10 9.39 16.20
N ALA A 106 0.14 8.58 16.68
CA ALA A 106 -1.24 8.99 16.84
C ALA A 106 -1.39 10.11 17.88
N ALA A 107 -0.70 10.03 19.00
CA ALA A 107 -0.73 11.07 20.03
C ALA A 107 -0.14 12.40 19.52
N GLU A 108 0.97 12.34 18.78
CA GLU A 108 1.59 13.53 18.18
C GLU A 108 0.70 14.17 17.09
N ALA A 109 -0.03 13.36 16.31
CA ALA A 109 -0.93 13.85 15.26
C ALA A 109 -2.30 14.31 15.79
N ALA A 110 -2.69 13.91 17.01
CA ALA A 110 -4.07 14.02 17.52
C ALA A 110 -4.65 15.42 17.42
N ALA A 111 -3.93 16.44 17.88
CA ALA A 111 -4.40 17.82 17.88
C ALA A 111 -4.68 18.32 16.46
N LEU A 112 -3.79 18.01 15.49
CA LEU A 112 -3.96 18.41 14.10
C LEU A 112 -5.10 17.64 13.44
N LEU A 113 -5.22 16.33 13.65
CA LEU A 113 -6.32 15.52 13.12
C LEU A 113 -7.69 16.02 13.65
N GLN A 114 -7.75 16.38 14.92
CA GLN A 114 -8.95 16.99 15.52
C GLN A 114 -9.28 18.34 14.88
N GLN A 115 -8.28 19.21 14.71
CA GLN A 115 -8.43 20.51 14.03
C GLN A 115 -8.93 20.38 12.59
N LEU A 116 -8.48 19.33 11.88
CA LEU A 116 -8.93 19.02 10.53
C LEU A 116 -10.32 18.37 10.50
N GLY A 117 -10.88 18.01 11.66
CA GLY A 117 -12.17 17.35 11.75
C GLY A 117 -12.18 15.92 11.19
N ILE A 118 -11.04 15.21 11.25
CA ILE A 118 -10.98 13.80 10.84
C ILE A 118 -11.88 13.00 11.77
N SER A 119 -12.91 12.39 11.21
CA SER A 119 -13.99 11.72 11.97
C SER A 119 -14.17 10.24 11.60
N GLY A 120 -13.32 9.71 10.73
CA GLY A 120 -13.48 8.36 10.19
C GLY A 120 -14.61 8.25 9.15
N ALA A 121 -15.14 9.38 8.68
CA ALA A 121 -16.20 9.40 7.68
C ALA A 121 -15.75 8.75 6.34
N GLY A 122 -16.72 8.34 5.53
CA GLY A 122 -16.49 7.70 4.25
C GLY A 122 -16.58 6.17 4.32
N THR A 123 -16.67 5.56 3.14
CA THR A 123 -16.75 4.11 2.98
C THR A 123 -15.73 3.63 1.99
N GLN A 124 -15.21 2.42 2.18
CA GLN A 124 -14.40 1.74 1.19
C GLN A 124 -15.30 1.32 0.02
N VAL A 125 -14.94 1.71 -1.19
CA VAL A 125 -15.70 1.43 -2.42
C VAL A 125 -14.98 0.46 -3.36
N ALA A 126 -13.68 0.27 -3.16
CA ALA A 126 -12.90 -0.75 -3.84
C ALA A 126 -11.70 -1.17 -2.99
N ALA A 127 -11.25 -2.41 -3.12
CA ALA A 127 -10.03 -2.91 -2.50
C ALA A 127 -9.44 -4.08 -3.29
N VAL A 128 -8.12 -4.20 -3.25
CA VAL A 128 -7.39 -5.39 -3.71
C VAL A 128 -7.10 -6.26 -2.48
N LEU A 129 -7.36 -7.55 -2.59
CA LEU A 129 -7.15 -8.50 -1.50
C LEU A 129 -5.69 -8.43 -1.00
N GLY A 130 -5.53 -8.35 0.33
CA GLY A 130 -4.22 -8.31 0.97
C GLY A 130 -3.49 -6.95 0.90
N SER A 131 -4.09 -5.92 0.29
CA SER A 131 -3.46 -4.58 0.19
C SER A 131 -3.10 -3.95 1.53
N ARG A 132 -3.85 -4.27 2.60
CA ARG A 132 -3.58 -3.78 3.96
C ARG A 132 -2.61 -4.63 4.76
N SER A 133 -2.27 -5.84 4.28
CA SER A 133 -1.36 -6.74 4.99
C SER A 133 0.07 -6.20 4.97
N ARG A 134 0.83 -6.44 6.03
CA ARG A 134 2.29 -6.24 6.03
C ARG A 134 3.01 -7.23 5.11
N VAL A 135 2.37 -8.37 4.83
CA VAL A 135 2.92 -9.36 3.90
C VAL A 135 2.75 -8.86 2.47
N LEU A 136 3.84 -8.80 1.74
CA LEU A 136 3.82 -8.47 0.32
C LEU A 136 2.99 -9.50 -0.47
N LEU A 137 2.13 -9.02 -1.34
CA LEU A 137 1.44 -9.88 -2.29
C LEU A 137 2.46 -10.45 -3.29
N GLY A 138 2.21 -11.67 -3.74
CA GLY A 138 3.12 -12.52 -4.49
C GLY A 138 3.94 -11.91 -5.63
N PRO A 139 5.07 -12.59 -6.07
CA PRO A 139 5.96 -12.09 -7.12
C PRO A 139 5.27 -11.83 -8.46
N GLU A 140 4.10 -12.42 -8.68
CA GLU A 140 3.30 -12.16 -9.88
C GLU A 140 2.82 -10.70 -10.00
N GLN A 141 2.65 -10.01 -8.87
CA GLN A 141 2.27 -8.59 -8.85
C GLN A 141 3.49 -7.66 -8.96
N VAL A 142 4.69 -8.19 -8.77
CA VAL A 142 5.96 -7.47 -8.82
C VAL A 142 6.73 -7.75 -10.11
N LYS A 143 6.26 -8.69 -10.96
CA LYS A 143 6.92 -8.95 -12.24
C LYS A 143 6.89 -7.71 -13.12
N THR A 144 8.08 -7.21 -13.34
CA THR A 144 8.42 -6.16 -14.27
C THR A 144 7.78 -6.40 -15.63
N ALA A 145 6.85 -5.55 -15.99
CA ALA A 145 6.40 -5.49 -17.36
C ALA A 145 7.19 -4.39 -18.07
N GLN A 146 7.90 -4.77 -19.10
CA GLN A 146 8.50 -3.86 -20.08
C GLN A 146 7.45 -3.11 -20.94
N LYS A 147 6.19 -3.08 -20.49
CA LYS A 147 5.09 -2.33 -21.12
C LYS A 147 4.31 -1.62 -20.02
N ALA A 148 3.82 -0.43 -20.32
CA ALA A 148 2.94 0.33 -19.45
C ALA A 148 1.85 -0.59 -18.86
N VAL A 149 1.95 -0.84 -17.56
CA VAL A 149 0.96 -1.68 -16.87
C VAL A 149 -0.28 -0.84 -16.63
N VAL A 150 -1.42 -1.36 -17.03
CA VAL A 150 -2.71 -0.73 -16.80
C VAL A 150 -3.47 -1.55 -15.77
N THR A 151 -3.71 -0.96 -14.60
CA THR A 151 -4.58 -1.55 -13.59
C THR A 151 -5.94 -0.87 -13.64
N THR A 152 -7.01 -1.67 -13.73
CA THR A 152 -8.38 -1.17 -13.78
C THR A 152 -9.19 -1.77 -12.63
N ILE A 153 -9.89 -0.92 -11.87
CA ILE A 153 -10.77 -1.34 -10.79
C ILE A 153 -12.16 -0.72 -11.00
N PRO A 154 -13.22 -1.53 -11.11
CA PRO A 154 -14.59 -1.02 -11.20
C PRO A 154 -15.00 -0.36 -9.88
N LEU A 155 -15.83 0.67 -9.98
CA LEU A 155 -16.48 1.31 -8.84
C LEU A 155 -17.96 0.95 -8.78
N PRO A 156 -18.58 0.94 -7.58
CA PRO A 156 -19.99 0.60 -7.41
C PRO A 156 -20.92 1.51 -8.23
N SER A 157 -21.76 0.91 -9.07
CA SER A 157 -22.62 1.63 -10.00
C SER A 157 -23.71 2.47 -9.32
N GLU A 158 -24.18 2.03 -8.17
CA GLU A 158 -25.19 2.74 -7.36
C GLU A 158 -24.70 4.09 -6.85
N ARG A 159 -23.39 4.27 -6.77
CA ARG A 159 -22.77 5.52 -6.29
C ARG A 159 -22.13 6.34 -7.38
N PHE A 160 -21.52 5.70 -8.35
CA PHE A 160 -20.72 6.37 -9.38
C PHE A 160 -21.36 6.35 -10.78
N GLY A 161 -22.46 5.60 -10.94
CA GLY A 161 -23.08 5.32 -12.22
C GLY A 161 -22.43 4.13 -12.93
N ASN A 162 -23.15 3.61 -13.92
CA ASN A 162 -22.73 2.42 -14.65
C ASN A 162 -21.39 2.60 -15.37
N ASP A 163 -20.64 1.51 -15.46
CA ASP A 163 -19.35 1.44 -16.18
C ASP A 163 -18.34 2.50 -15.71
N THR A 164 -18.37 2.84 -14.40
CA THR A 164 -17.37 3.71 -13.79
C THR A 164 -16.20 2.89 -13.24
N ARG A 165 -14.97 3.32 -13.55
CA ARG A 165 -13.75 2.63 -13.13
C ARG A 165 -12.61 3.59 -12.85
N LEU A 166 -11.74 3.20 -11.94
CA LEU A 166 -10.42 3.79 -11.76
C LEU A 166 -9.44 3.09 -12.68
N VAL A 167 -8.61 3.86 -13.37
CA VAL A 167 -7.58 3.34 -14.28
C VAL A 167 -6.24 3.97 -13.91
N LEU A 168 -5.31 3.13 -13.47
CA LEU A 168 -3.92 3.50 -13.21
C LEU A 168 -3.06 3.03 -14.37
N ARG A 169 -2.26 3.93 -14.92
CA ARG A 169 -1.29 3.65 -15.99
C ARG A 169 0.10 3.99 -15.52
N GLU A 170 0.99 3.03 -15.57
CA GLU A 170 2.41 3.22 -15.28
C GLU A 170 3.16 3.61 -16.56
N PHE A 171 4.21 4.41 -16.41
CA PHE A 171 5.09 4.81 -17.51
C PHE A 171 6.47 5.22 -16.97
N ASP A 172 7.48 5.05 -17.80
CA ASP A 172 8.85 5.37 -17.46
C ASP A 172 9.05 6.88 -17.28
N ILE A 173 9.84 7.26 -16.29
CA ILE A 173 10.30 8.63 -16.08
C ILE A 173 11.82 8.62 -15.98
N ALA A 174 12.49 9.31 -16.91
CA ALA A 174 13.93 9.48 -16.84
C ALA A 174 14.33 10.25 -15.58
N LEU A 175 15.07 9.59 -14.69
CA LEU A 175 15.47 10.12 -13.41
C LEU A 175 16.91 9.70 -13.06
N PRO A 176 17.90 10.58 -13.32
CA PRO A 176 19.32 10.21 -13.20
C PRO A 176 19.71 9.63 -11.84
N ARG A 177 19.07 10.09 -10.73
CA ARG A 177 19.36 9.57 -9.39
C ARG A 177 18.95 8.12 -9.18
N CYS A 178 18.09 7.57 -10.06
CA CYS A 178 17.61 6.18 -9.97
C CYS A 178 18.38 5.24 -10.90
N LYS A 179 19.33 5.76 -11.68
CA LYS A 179 20.18 4.93 -12.52
C LYS A 179 20.92 3.91 -11.63
N ASP A 180 20.96 2.68 -12.07
CA ASP A 180 21.58 1.54 -11.37
C ASP A 180 20.87 1.12 -10.04
N LEU A 181 19.74 1.76 -9.69
CA LEU A 181 18.94 1.40 -8.51
C LEU A 181 17.66 0.63 -8.86
N VAL A 182 17.25 0.64 -10.13
CA VAL A 182 16.05 -0.05 -10.60
C VAL A 182 16.41 -1.17 -11.58
N SER A 183 15.57 -2.18 -11.68
CA SER A 183 15.79 -3.32 -12.58
C SER A 183 15.57 -2.97 -14.05
N GLY A 184 14.91 -1.85 -14.35
CA GLY A 184 14.71 -1.30 -15.70
C GLY A 184 15.65 -0.15 -16.03
N GLU A 185 15.50 0.46 -17.21
CA GLU A 185 16.27 1.64 -17.58
C GLU A 185 15.90 2.87 -16.76
N HIS A 186 14.64 2.97 -16.36
CA HIS A 186 14.07 4.10 -15.64
C HIS A 186 13.08 3.65 -14.57
N PRO A 187 12.92 4.41 -13.47
CA PRO A 187 11.83 4.20 -12.54
C PRO A 187 10.49 4.57 -13.18
N ASN A 188 9.41 3.99 -12.64
CA ASN A 188 8.07 4.26 -13.10
C ASN A 188 7.44 5.47 -12.39
N GLY A 189 6.75 6.29 -13.17
CA GLY A 189 5.69 7.16 -12.69
C GLY A 189 4.31 6.57 -12.98
N PHE A 190 3.27 7.23 -12.54
CA PHE A 190 1.90 6.81 -12.84
C PHE A 190 0.98 7.97 -13.21
N GLY A 191 -0.09 7.62 -13.93
CA GLY A 191 -1.27 8.45 -14.13
C GLY A 191 -2.50 7.73 -13.61
N LEU A 192 -3.38 8.44 -12.92
CA LEU A 192 -4.63 7.93 -12.40
C LEU A 192 -5.81 8.69 -12.97
N THR A 193 -6.76 7.96 -13.55
CA THR A 193 -7.98 8.53 -14.12
C THR A 193 -9.22 7.85 -13.57
N LEU A 194 -10.33 8.58 -13.53
CA LEU A 194 -11.66 8.02 -13.38
C LEU A 194 -12.36 8.10 -14.74
N GLU A 195 -12.71 6.94 -15.25
CA GLU A 195 -13.35 6.77 -16.55
C GLU A 195 -14.80 6.33 -16.38
N ARG A 196 -15.71 6.95 -17.12
CA ARG A 196 -17.15 6.63 -17.16
C ARG A 196 -17.59 6.50 -18.62
N LYS A 197 -18.36 5.48 -18.94
CA LYS A 197 -18.86 5.30 -20.29
C LYS A 197 -19.72 6.50 -20.73
N GLY A 198 -19.38 7.04 -21.89
CA GLY A 198 -20.13 8.16 -22.48
C GLY A 198 -19.91 9.51 -21.76
N ARG A 199 -18.94 9.64 -20.88
CA ARG A 199 -18.56 10.90 -20.21
C ARG A 199 -17.07 11.20 -20.37
N PRO A 200 -16.66 12.47 -20.27
CA PRO A 200 -15.23 12.81 -20.28
C PRO A 200 -14.48 12.11 -19.15
N THR A 201 -13.25 11.70 -19.46
CA THR A 201 -12.32 11.15 -18.48
C THR A 201 -11.90 12.23 -17.48
N ILE A 202 -11.94 11.91 -16.20
CA ILE A 202 -11.44 12.78 -15.14
C ILE A 202 -10.01 12.36 -14.80
N HIS A 203 -9.05 13.28 -14.97
CA HIS A 203 -7.65 13.08 -14.56
C HIS A 203 -7.52 13.43 -13.08
N LEU A 204 -7.21 12.44 -12.25
CA LEU A 204 -7.03 12.61 -10.82
C LEU A 204 -5.57 12.95 -10.48
N SER A 205 -4.62 12.27 -11.12
CA SER A 205 -3.19 12.52 -10.95
C SER A 205 -2.41 12.11 -12.19
N ARG A 206 -1.25 12.77 -12.42
CA ARG A 206 -0.25 12.35 -13.40
C ARG A 206 1.12 12.86 -13.00
N ASP A 207 2.05 11.95 -12.79
CA ASP A 207 3.44 12.29 -12.52
C ASP A 207 4.08 13.01 -13.71
N GLN A 208 4.71 14.15 -13.45
CA GLN A 208 5.62 14.84 -14.37
C GLN A 208 7.07 14.53 -13.98
N THR A 209 7.30 14.26 -12.71
CA THR A 209 8.55 13.80 -12.13
C THR A 209 8.21 12.98 -10.88
N ILE A 210 9.17 12.22 -10.37
CA ILE A 210 9.00 11.44 -9.15
C ILE A 210 9.55 12.25 -7.97
N PRO A 211 8.73 12.60 -6.96
CA PRO A 211 9.19 13.28 -5.76
C PRO A 211 10.30 12.48 -5.05
N ALA A 212 11.29 13.18 -4.48
CA ALA A 212 12.41 12.52 -3.79
C ALA A 212 11.95 11.59 -2.66
N ALA A 213 10.90 11.96 -1.94
CA ALA A 213 10.32 11.14 -0.86
C ALA A 213 9.74 9.80 -1.34
N ARG A 214 9.51 9.62 -2.65
CA ARG A 214 9.03 8.37 -3.23
C ARG A 214 10.16 7.43 -3.66
N GLY A 215 11.41 7.87 -3.58
CA GLY A 215 12.58 7.08 -3.99
C GLY A 215 12.60 6.80 -5.48
N CYS A 216 12.88 5.56 -5.85
CA CYS A 216 12.96 5.06 -7.22
C CYS A 216 11.95 3.93 -7.45
N PRO A 217 10.66 4.23 -7.60
CA PRO A 217 9.63 3.20 -7.72
C PRO A 217 9.74 2.43 -9.04
N GLU A 218 9.55 1.12 -8.98
CA GLU A 218 9.50 0.24 -10.16
C GLU A 218 8.08 -0.15 -10.53
N LYS A 219 7.14 -0.06 -9.58
CA LYS A 219 5.76 -0.51 -9.79
C LYS A 219 4.77 0.24 -8.92
N TYR A 220 3.57 0.41 -9.46
CA TYR A 220 2.42 0.95 -8.75
C TYR A 220 1.21 0.03 -8.86
N GLY A 221 0.27 0.18 -7.91
CA GLY A 221 -1.02 -0.49 -7.95
C GLY A 221 -2.03 0.23 -7.09
N ILE A 222 -3.31 0.17 -7.47
CA ILE A 222 -4.38 0.64 -6.61
C ILE A 222 -4.55 -0.39 -5.49
N ALA A 223 -4.37 0.04 -4.24
CA ALA A 223 -4.62 -0.82 -3.08
C ALA A 223 -6.09 -0.81 -2.69
N GLU A 224 -6.66 0.36 -2.54
CA GLU A 224 -8.07 0.55 -2.18
C GLU A 224 -8.55 1.97 -2.56
N ALA A 225 -9.85 2.16 -2.59
CA ALA A 225 -10.47 3.46 -2.79
C ALA A 225 -11.59 3.69 -1.75
N HIS A 226 -11.67 4.92 -1.29
CA HIS A 226 -12.66 5.40 -0.32
C HIS A 226 -13.44 6.55 -0.88
N ALA A 227 -14.70 6.66 -0.50
CA ALA A 227 -15.61 7.71 -0.96
C ALA A 227 -16.46 8.26 0.18
N LEU A 228 -16.69 9.55 0.15
CA LEU A 228 -17.63 10.25 1.00
C LEU A 228 -18.58 11.07 0.13
N PRO A 229 -19.88 10.71 0.04
CA PRO A 229 -20.89 11.56 -0.58
C PRO A 229 -21.06 12.85 0.20
N LEU A 230 -21.16 13.97 -0.51
CA LEU A 230 -21.27 15.29 0.09
C LEU A 230 -22.68 15.87 -0.14
N PRO A 231 -23.14 16.83 0.70
CA PRO A 231 -24.47 17.40 0.61
C PRO A 231 -24.78 18.11 -0.71
N ASP A 232 -23.77 18.55 -1.44
CA ASP A 232 -23.89 19.19 -2.75
C ASP A 232 -24.00 18.22 -3.93
N GLY A 233 -24.12 16.92 -3.64
CA GLY A 233 -24.20 15.86 -4.63
C GLY A 233 -22.85 15.40 -5.20
N SER A 234 -21.75 16.04 -4.85
CA SER A 234 -20.41 15.58 -5.22
C SER A 234 -19.93 14.45 -4.30
N ILE A 235 -18.87 13.79 -4.72
CA ILE A 235 -18.23 12.71 -3.97
C ILE A 235 -16.77 13.06 -3.77
N ALA A 236 -16.34 13.13 -2.50
CA ALA A 236 -14.92 13.15 -2.17
C ALA A 236 -14.34 11.75 -2.32
N LEU A 237 -13.22 11.62 -3.02
CA LEU A 237 -12.50 10.37 -3.28
C LEU A 237 -11.12 10.42 -2.66
N ALA A 238 -10.68 9.28 -2.11
CA ALA A 238 -9.31 9.01 -1.72
C ALA A 238 -8.91 7.63 -2.23
N ILE A 239 -7.91 7.58 -3.10
CA ILE A 239 -7.41 6.37 -3.72
C ILE A 239 -6.04 6.08 -3.15
N VAL A 240 -5.92 4.98 -2.43
CA VAL A 240 -4.66 4.50 -1.84
C VAL A 240 -3.89 3.76 -2.92
N ILE A 241 -2.74 4.30 -3.27
CA ILE A 241 -1.81 3.72 -4.23
C ILE A 241 -0.66 3.09 -3.47
N GLN A 242 -0.45 1.79 -3.65
CA GLN A 242 0.76 1.12 -3.22
C GLN A 242 1.84 1.29 -4.28
N TYR A 243 3.08 1.48 -3.85
CA TYR A 243 4.22 1.47 -4.76
C TYR A 243 5.36 0.65 -4.17
N PHE A 244 6.18 0.13 -5.08
CA PHE A 244 7.27 -0.76 -4.76
C PHE A 244 8.56 -0.15 -5.30
N TYR A 245 9.63 -0.21 -4.52
CA TYR A 245 10.96 0.22 -4.92
C TYR A 245 12.00 -0.81 -4.50
N PRO A 246 13.15 -0.88 -5.19
CA PRO A 246 14.19 -1.85 -4.90
C PRO A 246 14.73 -1.70 -3.48
N ALA A 247 14.90 -2.83 -2.80
CA ALA A 247 15.55 -2.92 -1.51
C ALA A 247 16.45 -4.17 -1.48
N PHE A 248 17.18 -4.39 -0.37
CA PHE A 248 18.25 -5.38 -0.31
C PHE A 248 17.75 -6.84 -0.48
N GLU A 249 16.65 -7.20 0.16
CA GLU A 249 16.13 -8.58 0.16
C GLU A 249 14.86 -8.75 -0.68
N GLY A 250 14.46 -7.72 -1.38
CA GLY A 250 13.25 -7.69 -2.20
C GLY A 250 12.65 -6.30 -2.28
N PRO A 251 11.57 -6.09 -3.04
CA PRO A 251 10.99 -4.78 -3.17
C PRO A 251 10.27 -4.36 -1.89
N ASP A 252 10.58 -3.18 -1.41
CA ASP A 252 9.84 -2.52 -0.33
C ASP A 252 8.53 -1.94 -0.84
N ARG A 253 7.47 -2.04 -0.05
CA ARG A 253 6.17 -1.44 -0.33
C ARG A 253 5.89 -0.24 0.57
N ARG A 254 5.41 0.84 -0.05
CA ARG A 254 4.89 2.03 0.62
C ARG A 254 3.55 2.45 0.01
N PHE A 255 2.91 3.42 0.65
CA PHE A 255 1.63 3.95 0.22
C PHE A 255 1.68 5.46 0.04
N ILE A 256 0.95 5.92 -0.96
CA ILE A 256 0.53 7.32 -1.14
C ILE A 256 -0.97 7.35 -1.37
N VAL A 257 -1.58 8.50 -1.19
CA VAL A 257 -3.00 8.69 -1.49
C VAL A 257 -3.13 9.77 -2.54
N VAL A 258 -3.95 9.51 -3.55
CA VAL A 258 -4.44 10.50 -4.52
C VAL A 258 -5.86 10.83 -4.16
N THR A 259 -6.18 12.11 -4.09
CA THR A 259 -7.51 12.57 -3.74
C THR A 259 -8.15 13.34 -4.88
N GLY A 260 -9.46 13.47 -4.84
CA GLY A 260 -10.20 14.24 -5.81
C GLY A 260 -11.66 14.43 -5.39
N ARG A 261 -12.35 15.33 -6.10
CA ARG A 261 -13.78 15.55 -5.96
C ARG A 261 -14.43 15.36 -7.32
N VAL A 262 -15.47 14.53 -7.35
CA VAL A 262 -16.17 14.18 -8.59
C VAL A 262 -17.67 14.45 -8.45
N LEU A 263 -18.32 14.86 -9.58
CA LEU A 263 -19.75 15.10 -9.69
C LEU A 263 -20.44 13.93 -10.39
#